data_f421403016f469bd67b9fec304cb8e9a
#
_entry.id   f421403016f469bd67b9fec304cb8e9a
#
_cell.length_a   1.000
_cell.length_b   1.000
_cell.length_c   1.000
_cell.angle_alpha   90.00
_cell.angle_beta   90.00
_cell.angle_gamma   90.00
#
_symmetry.space_group_name_H-M   'P 1'
#
loop_
_entity.id
_entity.type
_entity.pdbx_description
1 polymer ?
#
loop_
_entity_poly.entity_id
_entity_poly.type
_entity_poly.pdbx_seq_one_letter_code
_entity_poly.pdbx_strand_id
1 'polypeptide(L)'
;MRKISKEGNVEENPETSQALFKDLLPILKKIGCEQKDLVMIRQVINRHCQKSMSPFEESMAHQVIQLSDLLTPNYIDLQGKASSWEESIRQSARLLREESLIEESYVEAMIANVLSYGPYILVAKGVAVAHAGIDDGVNGLGMSLYRLDKGVNFGNPELDPIRYIICLCVTDYGKHVTAFNTLLNLFQDSSMREKLDRVDTAKDCYCLIKKYEEKEN
;
A
#
# COMPACT_ATOMS: atom_id res chain seq x y z
N MET A 1 35.55 -35.34 -22.76
CA MET A 1 34.23 -34.70 -22.93
C MET A 1 33.57 -34.61 -21.57
N ARG A 2 33.64 -33.45 -20.91
CA ARG A 2 32.92 -33.18 -19.66
C ARG A 2 31.58 -32.57 -20.01
N LYS A 3 30.48 -33.22 -19.60
CA LYS A 3 29.13 -32.69 -19.67
C LYS A 3 28.99 -31.58 -18.63
N ILE A 4 28.72 -30.37 -19.10
CA ILE A 4 28.31 -29.24 -18.27
C ILE A 4 26.83 -29.48 -17.94
N SER A 5 26.54 -29.74 -16.68
CA SER A 5 25.19 -29.79 -16.15
C SER A 5 24.62 -28.36 -16.06
N LYS A 6 23.45 -28.18 -16.64
CA LYS A 6 22.68 -26.94 -16.60
C LYS A 6 22.35 -26.58 -15.13
N GLU A 7 22.69 -25.36 -14.79
CA GLU A 7 22.33 -24.72 -13.53
C GLU A 7 20.82 -24.73 -13.33
N GLY A 8 20.42 -25.18 -12.15
CA GLY A 8 19.02 -25.21 -11.76
C GLY A 8 18.46 -23.81 -11.58
N ASN A 9 17.35 -23.54 -12.21
CA ASN A 9 16.47 -22.45 -11.84
C ASN A 9 16.04 -22.66 -10.39
N VAL A 10 16.46 -21.77 -9.50
CA VAL A 10 15.88 -21.65 -8.17
C VAL A 10 14.56 -20.93 -8.39
N GLU A 11 13.46 -21.65 -8.32
CA GLU A 11 12.12 -21.08 -8.30
C GLU A 11 12.04 -20.15 -7.08
N GLU A 12 11.67 -18.90 -7.31
CA GLU A 12 11.41 -17.91 -6.27
C GLU A 12 10.18 -18.36 -5.48
N ASN A 13 10.31 -18.45 -4.16
CA ASN A 13 9.22 -18.84 -3.28
C ASN A 13 8.63 -17.58 -2.61
N PRO A 14 7.48 -17.05 -3.08
CA PRO A 14 6.81 -15.90 -2.47
C PRO A 14 6.38 -16.17 -1.01
N GLU A 15 6.21 -17.42 -0.62
CA GLU A 15 6.00 -17.82 0.77
C GLU A 15 7.14 -17.38 1.70
N THR A 16 8.36 -17.21 1.17
CA THR A 16 9.55 -16.90 1.97
C THR A 16 9.50 -15.47 2.54
N SER A 17 9.06 -14.47 1.77
CA SER A 17 9.02 -13.09 2.25
C SER A 17 7.88 -12.86 3.26
N GLN A 18 6.73 -13.49 3.05
CA GLN A 18 5.62 -13.45 3.99
C GLN A 18 5.95 -14.19 5.28
N ALA A 19 6.57 -15.37 5.17
CA ALA A 19 7.01 -16.15 6.33
C ALA A 19 8.05 -15.37 7.14
N LEU A 20 9.05 -14.79 6.47
CA LEU A 20 10.09 -13.99 7.11
C LEU A 20 9.52 -12.76 7.84
N PHE A 21 8.60 -12.02 7.21
CA PHE A 21 7.95 -10.89 7.86
C PHE A 21 7.10 -11.32 9.06
N LYS A 22 6.38 -12.44 8.94
CA LYS A 22 5.59 -13.04 10.02
C LYS A 22 6.46 -13.37 11.24
N ASP A 23 7.62 -13.95 11.01
CA ASP A 23 8.54 -14.36 12.08
C ASP A 23 9.22 -13.13 12.73
N LEU A 24 9.48 -12.10 11.96
CA LEU A 24 10.10 -10.86 12.45
C LEU A 24 9.11 -9.93 13.16
N LEU A 25 7.84 -9.94 12.80
CA LEU A 25 6.84 -9.00 13.31
C LEU A 25 6.72 -8.99 14.85
N PRO A 26 6.73 -10.14 15.57
CA PRO A 26 6.70 -10.14 17.04
C PRO A 26 7.96 -9.50 17.65
N ILE A 27 9.12 -9.68 17.01
CA ILE A 27 10.39 -9.10 17.45
C ILE A 27 10.37 -7.59 17.25
N LEU A 28 9.94 -7.14 16.08
CA LEU A 28 9.85 -5.71 15.73
C LEU A 28 8.89 -4.97 16.67
N LYS A 29 7.74 -5.57 16.98
CA LYS A 29 6.81 -5.02 17.98
C LYS A 29 7.44 -4.95 19.38
N LYS A 30 8.19 -5.97 19.78
CA LYS A 30 8.84 -6.02 21.10
C LYS A 30 9.95 -4.97 21.29
N ILE A 31 10.64 -4.59 20.22
CA ILE A 31 11.68 -3.54 20.25
C ILE A 31 11.11 -2.14 20.00
N GLY A 32 9.78 -2.00 19.93
CA GLY A 32 9.11 -0.70 19.82
C GLY A 32 9.10 -0.08 18.42
N CYS A 33 9.24 -0.89 17.34
CA CYS A 33 9.08 -0.38 15.98
C CYS A 33 7.69 0.24 15.81
N GLU A 34 7.66 1.46 15.28
CA GLU A 34 6.43 2.15 14.95
C GLU A 34 5.74 1.52 13.73
N GLN A 35 4.43 1.73 13.60
CA GLN A 35 3.64 1.12 12.51
C GLN A 35 4.17 1.51 11.13
N LYS A 36 4.59 2.77 10.93
CA LYS A 36 5.21 3.22 9.68
C LYS A 36 6.47 2.43 9.32
N ASP A 37 7.28 2.09 10.34
CA ASP A 37 8.51 1.32 10.15
C ASP A 37 8.21 -0.13 9.76
N LEU A 38 7.15 -0.72 10.31
CA LEU A 38 6.71 -2.08 9.95
C LEU A 38 6.29 -2.20 8.48
N VAL A 39 5.60 -1.17 7.95
CA VAL A 39 5.25 -1.12 6.53
C VAL A 39 6.51 -1.04 5.67
N MET A 40 7.46 -0.15 6.03
CA MET A 40 8.73 -0.02 5.32
C MET A 40 9.58 -1.29 5.41
N ILE A 41 9.67 -1.90 6.59
CA ILE A 41 10.42 -3.16 6.79
C ILE A 41 9.84 -4.28 5.94
N ARG A 42 8.52 -4.41 5.87
CA ARG A 42 7.87 -5.40 4.99
C ARG A 42 8.26 -5.17 3.53
N GLN A 43 8.26 -3.92 3.06
CA GLN A 43 8.67 -3.58 1.69
C GLN A 43 10.14 -3.90 1.43
N VAL A 44 11.02 -3.63 2.41
CA VAL A 44 12.45 -3.97 2.32
C VAL A 44 12.66 -5.48 2.25
N ILE A 45 11.99 -6.25 3.09
CA ILE A 45 12.04 -7.72 3.08
C ILE A 45 11.59 -8.24 1.71
N ASN A 46 10.46 -7.78 1.22
CA ASN A 46 9.95 -8.19 -0.08
C ASN A 46 10.95 -7.89 -1.20
N ARG A 47 11.58 -6.70 -1.20
CA ARG A 47 12.60 -6.32 -2.19
C ARG A 47 13.84 -7.23 -2.14
N HIS A 48 14.31 -7.60 -0.94
CA HIS A 48 15.50 -8.43 -0.80
C HIS A 48 15.25 -9.92 -1.06
N CYS A 49 14.01 -10.37 -0.93
CA CYS A 49 13.63 -11.74 -1.28
C CYS A 49 13.42 -11.91 -2.80
N GLN A 50 13.40 -10.82 -3.58
CA GLN A 50 13.39 -10.87 -5.03
C GLN A 50 14.83 -10.90 -5.56
N LYS A 51 15.06 -11.71 -6.60
CA LYS A 51 16.36 -11.86 -7.27
C LYS A 51 16.79 -10.54 -7.91
N SER A 52 18.08 -10.26 -7.92
CA SER A 52 18.67 -9.10 -8.60
C SER A 52 18.20 -8.99 -10.05
N MET A 53 17.58 -7.86 -10.39
CA MET A 53 17.20 -7.52 -11.77
C MET A 53 18.46 -7.43 -12.64
N SER A 54 18.35 -7.75 -13.92
CA SER A 54 19.42 -7.52 -14.89
C SER A 54 19.64 -6.01 -15.11
N PRO A 55 20.86 -5.57 -15.52
CA PRO A 55 21.14 -4.15 -15.83
C PRO A 55 20.20 -3.53 -16.87
N PHE A 56 19.61 -4.36 -17.74
CA PHE A 56 18.64 -3.93 -18.74
C PHE A 56 17.25 -3.67 -18.11
N GLU A 57 16.84 -4.51 -17.17
CA GLU A 57 15.60 -4.32 -16.39
C GLU A 57 15.71 -3.14 -15.44
N GLU A 58 16.90 -2.89 -14.85
CA GLU A 58 17.17 -1.66 -14.08
C GLU A 58 17.01 -0.39 -14.92
N SER A 59 17.44 -0.41 -16.19
CA SER A 59 17.29 0.73 -17.11
C SER A 59 15.82 1.04 -17.46
N MET A 60 14.97 0.01 -17.56
CA MET A 60 13.53 0.15 -17.78
C MET A 60 12.77 0.48 -16.49
N ALA A 61 13.32 0.17 -15.31
CA ALA A 61 12.74 0.42 -14.00
C ALA A 61 12.83 1.91 -13.54
N HIS A 62 13.51 2.77 -14.29
CA HIS A 62 13.75 4.18 -13.91
C HIS A 62 12.60 5.14 -14.24
N GLN A 63 11.42 4.65 -14.61
CA GLN A 63 10.26 5.51 -14.66
C GLN A 63 9.74 5.73 -13.24
N VAL A 64 10.11 6.87 -12.66
CA VAL A 64 9.60 7.30 -11.35
C VAL A 64 8.09 7.51 -11.46
N ILE A 65 7.33 6.67 -10.78
CA ILE A 65 5.87 6.79 -10.73
C ILE A 65 5.51 7.76 -9.61
N GLN A 66 4.81 8.82 -9.97
CA GLN A 66 4.32 9.84 -9.04
C GLN A 66 3.03 9.36 -8.35
N LEU A 67 2.69 9.92 -7.20
CA LEU A 67 1.44 9.62 -6.51
C LEU A 67 0.24 10.00 -7.38
N SER A 68 0.31 11.12 -8.09
CA SER A 68 -0.75 11.57 -9.01
C SER A 68 -0.93 10.68 -10.24
N ASP A 69 0.05 9.85 -10.60
CA ASP A 69 -0.10 8.85 -11.66
C ASP A 69 -0.99 7.68 -11.20
N LEU A 70 -0.97 7.36 -9.91
CA LEU A 70 -1.74 6.26 -9.31
C LEU A 70 -3.09 6.72 -8.76
N LEU A 71 -3.14 7.87 -8.07
CA LEU A 71 -4.34 8.43 -7.48
C LEU A 71 -5.01 9.43 -8.43
N THR A 72 -5.45 8.98 -9.61
CA THR A 72 -6.28 9.80 -10.51
C THR A 72 -7.67 10.04 -9.93
N PRO A 73 -8.44 11.02 -10.42
CA PRO A 73 -9.80 11.29 -9.91
C PRO A 73 -10.74 10.07 -9.93
N ASN A 74 -10.52 9.10 -10.85
CA ASN A 74 -11.31 7.87 -10.94
C ASN A 74 -11.08 6.92 -9.75
N TYR A 75 -9.96 7.05 -9.05
CA TYR A 75 -9.61 6.23 -7.90
C TYR A 75 -9.77 6.95 -6.55
N ILE A 76 -10.48 8.07 -6.53
CA ILE A 76 -10.74 8.87 -5.33
C ILE A 76 -12.24 8.91 -5.02
N ASP A 77 -12.62 8.41 -3.85
CA ASP A 77 -13.98 8.51 -3.31
C ASP A 77 -13.94 9.20 -1.94
N LEU A 78 -14.53 10.38 -1.85
CA LEU A 78 -14.51 11.24 -0.66
C LEU A 78 -15.80 11.21 0.14
N GLN A 79 -16.80 10.41 -0.27
CA GLN A 79 -18.12 10.33 0.37
C GLN A 79 -18.38 8.92 0.94
N GLY A 80 -17.33 8.31 1.43
CA GLY A 80 -17.33 6.93 1.88
C GLY A 80 -18.12 6.70 3.16
N LYS A 81 -18.72 5.50 3.26
CA LYS A 81 -19.39 5.00 4.46
C LYS A 81 -18.95 3.58 4.73
N ALA A 82 -18.71 3.27 5.98
CA ALA A 82 -18.47 1.91 6.43
C ALA A 82 -18.92 1.77 7.88
N SER A 83 -19.44 0.60 8.24
CA SER A 83 -19.88 0.25 9.60
C SER A 83 -18.77 -0.46 10.39
N SER A 84 -17.76 -1.01 9.70
CA SER A 84 -16.62 -1.70 10.31
C SER A 84 -15.33 -1.42 9.52
N TRP A 85 -14.20 -1.80 10.10
CA TRP A 85 -12.92 -1.68 9.44
C TRP A 85 -12.79 -2.62 8.22
N GLU A 86 -13.36 -3.83 8.29
CA GLU A 86 -13.39 -4.78 7.17
C GLU A 86 -14.18 -4.19 5.99
N GLU A 87 -15.34 -3.63 6.27
CA GLU A 87 -16.14 -2.97 5.26
C GLU A 87 -15.39 -1.79 4.63
N SER A 88 -14.66 -1.02 5.43
CA SER A 88 -13.86 0.11 4.92
C SER A 88 -12.75 -0.34 3.96
N ILE A 89 -12.10 -1.48 4.22
CA ILE A 89 -11.13 -2.10 3.31
C ILE A 89 -11.83 -2.53 2.01
N ARG A 90 -12.98 -3.24 2.09
CA ARG A 90 -13.75 -3.68 0.90
C ARG A 90 -14.16 -2.51 0.03
N GLN A 91 -14.66 -1.45 0.64
CA GLN A 91 -15.10 -0.26 -0.09
C GLN A 91 -13.92 0.51 -0.71
N SER A 92 -12.79 0.62 -0.01
CA SER A 92 -11.59 1.26 -0.56
C SER A 92 -11.04 0.53 -1.79
N ALA A 93 -11.16 -0.80 -1.82
CA ALA A 93 -10.72 -1.64 -2.92
C ALA A 93 -11.67 -1.63 -4.14
N ARG A 94 -12.90 -1.15 -3.98
CA ARG A 94 -13.97 -1.23 -4.99
C ARG A 94 -13.54 -0.66 -6.35
N LEU A 95 -12.98 0.54 -6.37
CA LEU A 95 -12.58 1.22 -7.61
C LEU A 95 -11.48 0.46 -8.37
N LEU A 96 -10.53 -0.15 -7.64
CA LEU A 96 -9.48 -0.97 -8.25
C LEU A 96 -10.02 -2.29 -8.81
N ARG A 97 -11.03 -2.86 -8.15
CA ARG A 97 -11.72 -4.07 -8.64
C ARG A 97 -12.55 -3.79 -9.89
N GLU A 98 -13.30 -2.69 -9.92
CA GLU A 98 -14.09 -2.26 -11.08
C GLU A 98 -13.21 -2.12 -12.34
N GLU A 99 -11.95 -1.70 -12.17
CA GLU A 99 -10.95 -1.62 -13.25
C GLU A 99 -10.15 -2.92 -13.44
N SER A 100 -10.52 -4.00 -12.75
CA SER A 100 -9.84 -5.30 -12.82
C SER A 100 -8.36 -5.28 -12.46
N LEU A 101 -7.90 -4.30 -11.68
CA LEU A 101 -6.52 -4.21 -11.18
C LEU A 101 -6.26 -5.19 -10.03
N ILE A 102 -7.31 -5.57 -9.33
CA ILE A 102 -7.28 -6.59 -8.26
C ILE A 102 -8.51 -7.51 -8.34
N GLU A 103 -8.35 -8.71 -7.81
CA GLU A 103 -9.43 -9.68 -7.64
C GLU A 103 -10.06 -9.61 -6.24
N GLU A 104 -11.18 -10.31 -6.04
CA GLU A 104 -11.79 -10.44 -4.70
C GLU A 104 -10.85 -11.12 -3.71
N SER A 105 -10.04 -12.09 -4.17
CA SER A 105 -9.03 -12.78 -3.36
C SER A 105 -8.05 -11.80 -2.69
N TYR A 106 -7.67 -10.72 -3.39
CA TYR A 106 -6.80 -9.68 -2.84
C TYR A 106 -7.46 -8.93 -1.67
N VAL A 107 -8.76 -8.65 -1.79
CA VAL A 107 -9.52 -7.98 -0.73
C VAL A 107 -9.61 -8.86 0.51
N GLU A 108 -9.91 -10.15 0.32
CA GLU A 108 -9.95 -11.12 1.42
C GLU A 108 -8.57 -11.30 2.08
N ALA A 109 -7.50 -11.31 1.28
CA ALA A 109 -6.13 -11.38 1.78
C ALA A 109 -5.76 -10.16 2.63
N MET A 110 -6.14 -8.94 2.23
CA MET A 110 -5.93 -7.72 3.03
C MET A 110 -6.60 -7.84 4.41
N ILE A 111 -7.84 -8.31 4.45
CA ILE A 111 -8.61 -8.50 5.69
C ILE A 111 -8.00 -9.61 6.55
N ALA A 112 -7.68 -10.75 5.95
CA ALA A 112 -7.04 -11.88 6.64
C ALA A 112 -5.69 -11.49 7.26
N ASN A 113 -4.91 -10.65 6.58
CA ASN A 113 -3.66 -10.13 7.09
C ASN A 113 -3.86 -9.25 8.34
N VAL A 114 -4.87 -8.38 8.34
CA VAL A 114 -5.19 -7.55 9.54
C VAL A 114 -5.65 -8.42 10.69
N LEU A 115 -6.49 -9.43 10.44
CA LEU A 115 -6.92 -10.39 11.48
C LEU A 115 -5.75 -11.18 12.07
N SER A 116 -4.79 -11.58 11.24
CA SER A 116 -3.66 -12.41 11.64
C SER A 116 -2.55 -11.63 12.34
N TYR A 117 -2.26 -10.41 11.87
CA TYR A 117 -1.10 -9.63 12.31
C TYR A 117 -1.47 -8.38 13.11
N GLY A 118 -2.77 -8.13 13.31
CA GLY A 118 -3.28 -6.88 13.88
C GLY A 118 -3.26 -5.73 12.85
N PRO A 119 -3.62 -4.51 13.26
CA PRO A 119 -3.80 -3.37 12.37
C PRO A 119 -2.46 -2.74 11.91
N TYR A 120 -1.56 -3.55 11.36
CA TYR A 120 -0.23 -3.12 10.88
C TYR A 120 -0.28 -2.13 9.71
N ILE A 121 -1.42 -2.04 9.04
CA ILE A 121 -1.65 -1.16 7.90
C ILE A 121 -1.88 0.31 8.28
N LEU A 122 -1.96 0.62 9.58
CA LEU A 122 -2.16 1.99 10.06
C LEU A 122 -0.83 2.74 10.01
N VAL A 123 -0.74 3.77 9.20
CA VAL A 123 0.51 4.49 8.91
C VAL A 123 0.61 5.87 9.57
N ALA A 124 -0.53 6.45 9.91
CA ALA A 124 -0.65 7.72 10.64
C ALA A 124 -2.01 7.80 11.35
N LYS A 125 -2.19 8.77 12.23
CA LYS A 125 -3.47 8.99 12.90
C LYS A 125 -4.58 9.20 11.86
N GLY A 126 -5.60 8.34 11.91
CA GLY A 126 -6.74 8.39 11.01
C GLY A 126 -6.47 7.88 9.58
N VAL A 127 -5.33 7.20 9.32
CA VAL A 127 -4.92 6.76 7.98
C VAL A 127 -4.48 5.31 7.97
N ALA A 128 -5.05 4.52 7.05
CA ALA A 128 -4.67 3.15 6.77
C ALA A 128 -4.25 2.98 5.30
N VAL A 129 -3.23 2.15 5.04
CA VAL A 129 -2.85 1.69 3.70
C VAL A 129 -3.05 0.18 3.62
N ALA A 130 -4.20 -0.23 3.10
CA ALA A 130 -4.56 -1.62 2.93
C ALA A 130 -3.80 -2.21 1.73
N HIS A 131 -3.11 -3.33 1.95
CA HIS A 131 -2.35 -4.05 0.94
C HIS A 131 -2.17 -5.52 1.33
N ALA A 132 -1.87 -6.36 0.33
CA ALA A 132 -1.57 -7.78 0.50
C ALA A 132 -0.38 -8.20 -0.39
N GLY A 133 -0.15 -9.48 -0.59
CA GLY A 133 0.92 -9.98 -1.46
C GLY A 133 0.58 -9.80 -2.94
N ILE A 134 1.62 -9.80 -3.81
CA ILE A 134 1.44 -9.71 -5.27
C ILE A 134 0.62 -10.89 -5.79
N ASP A 135 0.85 -12.08 -5.22
CA ASP A 135 0.22 -13.32 -5.66
C ASP A 135 -1.21 -13.50 -5.12
N ASP A 136 -1.69 -12.58 -4.28
CA ASP A 136 -3.02 -12.67 -3.67
C ASP A 136 -4.16 -12.20 -4.62
N GLY A 137 -3.86 -11.96 -5.90
CA GLY A 137 -4.85 -11.55 -6.90
C GLY A 137 -4.64 -10.12 -7.43
N VAL A 138 -3.38 -9.73 -7.66
CA VAL A 138 -3.02 -8.45 -8.30
C VAL A 138 -2.85 -8.67 -9.81
N ASN A 139 -3.55 -7.86 -10.61
CA ASN A 139 -3.47 -7.84 -12.07
C ASN A 139 -2.77 -6.58 -12.60
N GLY A 140 -2.68 -5.52 -11.78
CA GLY A 140 -2.08 -4.24 -12.19
C GLY A 140 -1.61 -3.40 -11.03
N LEU A 141 -0.79 -2.39 -11.33
CA LEU A 141 -0.37 -1.38 -10.36
C LEU A 141 -1.49 -0.35 -10.19
N GLY A 142 -1.88 -0.07 -8.96
CA GLY A 142 -2.93 0.90 -8.67
C GLY A 142 -2.98 1.36 -7.23
N MET A 143 -3.61 2.50 -7.02
CA MET A 143 -3.88 3.05 -5.70
C MET A 143 -5.26 3.72 -5.69
N SER A 144 -6.05 3.49 -4.66
CA SER A 144 -7.31 4.20 -4.45
C SER A 144 -7.30 4.92 -3.11
N LEU A 145 -8.02 6.02 -3.03
CA LEU A 145 -8.24 6.81 -1.80
C LEU A 145 -9.73 6.80 -1.47
N TYR A 146 -10.06 6.30 -0.29
CA TYR A 146 -11.41 6.27 0.24
C TYR A 146 -11.48 7.06 1.55
N ARG A 147 -12.23 8.17 1.55
CA ARG A 147 -12.42 9.00 2.76
C ARG A 147 -13.80 8.74 3.34
N LEU A 148 -13.84 8.29 4.58
CA LEU A 148 -15.08 8.06 5.33
C LEU A 148 -15.68 9.35 5.88
N ASP A 149 -16.99 9.47 5.84
CA ASP A 149 -17.74 10.54 6.56
C ASP A 149 -17.48 10.42 8.07
N LYS A 150 -17.57 9.19 8.59
CA LYS A 150 -17.25 8.86 9.98
C LYS A 150 -16.16 7.80 10.01
N GLY A 151 -15.10 8.06 10.76
CA GLY A 151 -14.02 7.11 10.92
C GLY A 151 -14.46 5.81 11.62
N VAL A 152 -13.77 4.72 11.32
CA VAL A 152 -13.95 3.39 11.95
C VAL A 152 -12.75 3.03 12.79
N ASN A 153 -12.95 2.17 13.79
CA ASN A 153 -11.87 1.73 14.67
C ASN A 153 -11.26 0.41 14.18
N PHE A 154 -9.93 0.38 14.09
CA PHE A 154 -9.14 -0.80 13.78
C PHE A 154 -8.55 -1.48 15.02
N GLY A 155 -8.82 -0.92 16.21
CA GLY A 155 -8.33 -1.45 17.49
C GLY A 155 -6.97 -0.89 17.92
N ASN A 156 -6.54 0.25 17.37
CA ASN A 156 -5.35 1.00 17.80
C ASN A 156 -5.78 2.36 18.38
N PRO A 157 -5.82 2.52 19.72
CA PRO A 157 -6.33 3.74 20.36
C PRO A 157 -5.55 5.03 20.01
N GLU A 158 -4.28 4.92 19.60
CA GLU A 158 -3.45 6.07 19.26
C GLU A 158 -3.75 6.60 17.86
N LEU A 159 -4.08 5.68 16.92
CA LEU A 159 -4.27 5.99 15.51
C LEU A 159 -5.75 6.07 15.12
N ASP A 160 -6.64 5.43 15.87
CA ASP A 160 -8.08 5.46 15.64
C ASP A 160 -8.72 6.84 16.01
N PRO A 161 -9.88 7.18 15.44
CA PRO A 161 -10.57 6.46 14.37
C PRO A 161 -9.93 6.71 13.00
N ILE A 162 -9.96 5.68 12.14
CA ILE A 162 -9.41 5.75 10.78
C ILE A 162 -10.46 6.33 9.83
N ARG A 163 -10.10 7.39 9.13
CA ARG A 163 -10.97 8.10 8.20
C ARG A 163 -10.53 8.00 6.74
N TYR A 164 -9.23 7.82 6.51
CA TYR A 164 -8.65 7.63 5.19
C TYR A 164 -8.15 6.21 5.03
N ILE A 165 -8.73 5.49 4.07
CA ILE A 165 -8.30 4.15 3.72
C ILE A 165 -7.78 4.19 2.27
N ILE A 166 -6.51 3.89 2.11
CA ILE A 166 -5.87 3.76 0.83
C ILE A 166 -5.74 2.27 0.52
N CYS A 167 -6.22 1.82 -0.65
CA CYS A 167 -5.91 0.49 -1.14
C CYS A 167 -4.75 0.61 -2.13
N LEU A 168 -3.69 -0.16 -1.92
CA LEU A 168 -2.51 -0.20 -2.77
C LEU A 168 -2.34 -1.61 -3.33
N CYS A 169 -2.24 -1.76 -4.65
CA CYS A 169 -1.86 -2.99 -5.32
C CYS A 169 -0.63 -2.73 -6.21
N VAL A 170 0.31 -3.68 -6.20
CA VAL A 170 1.58 -3.57 -6.91
C VAL A 170 1.89 -4.86 -7.65
N THR A 171 2.44 -4.76 -8.86
CA THR A 171 2.92 -5.89 -9.64
C THR A 171 4.41 -6.16 -9.41
N ASP A 172 5.12 -5.19 -8.82
CA ASP A 172 6.50 -5.32 -8.35
C ASP A 172 6.73 -4.41 -7.14
N TYR A 173 7.74 -4.72 -6.33
CA TYR A 173 8.00 -4.01 -5.08
C TYR A 173 8.86 -2.74 -5.22
N GLY A 174 9.25 -2.35 -6.44
CA GLY A 174 10.15 -1.21 -6.67
C GLY A 174 9.47 0.06 -7.15
N LYS A 175 8.60 -0.06 -8.15
CA LYS A 175 8.08 1.08 -8.92
C LYS A 175 7.20 2.06 -8.13
N HIS A 176 6.52 1.58 -7.09
CA HIS A 176 5.57 2.40 -6.31
C HIS A 176 6.19 3.15 -5.12
N VAL A 177 7.48 2.92 -4.81
CA VAL A 177 8.11 3.40 -3.56
C VAL A 177 8.07 4.92 -3.46
N THR A 178 8.33 5.63 -4.56
CA THR A 178 8.27 7.11 -4.57
C THR A 178 6.84 7.59 -4.29
N ALA A 179 5.85 7.07 -5.01
CA ALA A 179 4.45 7.41 -4.79
C ALA A 179 3.99 7.12 -3.36
N PHE A 180 4.42 5.98 -2.80
CA PHE A 180 4.10 5.60 -1.43
C PHE A 180 4.73 6.55 -0.39
N ASN A 181 6.00 6.92 -0.57
CA ASN A 181 6.67 7.88 0.32
C ASN A 181 6.01 9.25 0.26
N THR A 182 5.67 9.73 -0.94
CA THR A 182 4.93 10.98 -1.13
C THR A 182 3.56 10.93 -0.43
N LEU A 183 2.84 9.80 -0.50
CA LEU A 183 1.59 9.59 0.22
C LEU A 183 1.79 9.71 1.74
N LEU A 184 2.82 9.06 2.30
CA LEU A 184 3.10 9.13 3.72
C LEU A 184 3.41 10.56 4.18
N ASN A 185 4.28 11.26 3.45
CA ASN A 185 4.65 12.66 3.73
C ASN A 185 3.43 13.57 3.70
N LEU A 186 2.58 13.41 2.67
CA LEU A 186 1.35 14.18 2.50
C LEU A 186 0.40 14.01 3.71
N PHE A 187 0.26 12.80 4.22
CA PHE A 187 -0.60 12.54 5.39
C PHE A 187 0.06 12.88 6.72
N GLN A 188 1.37 13.04 6.79
CA GLN A 188 2.09 13.55 7.97
C GLN A 188 2.08 15.09 8.03
N ASP A 189 1.93 15.77 6.90
CA ASP A 189 1.78 17.24 6.84
C ASP A 189 0.37 17.64 7.34
N SER A 190 0.31 18.25 8.52
CA SER A 190 -0.96 18.70 9.14
C SER A 190 -1.71 19.72 8.29
N SER A 191 -0.99 20.62 7.60
CA SER A 191 -1.58 21.61 6.69
C SER A 191 -2.23 20.96 5.47
N MET A 192 -1.61 19.91 4.93
CA MET A 192 -2.18 19.14 3.83
C MET A 192 -3.40 18.34 4.27
N ARG A 193 -3.35 17.74 5.46
CA ARG A 193 -4.50 17.03 6.02
C ARG A 193 -5.71 17.93 6.18
N GLU A 194 -5.54 19.14 6.74
CA GLU A 194 -6.63 20.10 6.85
C GLU A 194 -7.24 20.47 5.49
N LYS A 195 -6.41 20.57 4.44
CA LYS A 195 -6.90 20.82 3.09
C LYS A 195 -7.64 19.62 2.52
N LEU A 196 -7.09 18.40 2.71
CA LEU A 196 -7.76 17.16 2.29
C LEU A 196 -9.11 16.95 2.97
N ASP A 197 -9.24 17.36 4.24
CA ASP A 197 -10.51 17.29 4.98
C ASP A 197 -11.60 18.24 4.43
N ARG A 198 -11.19 19.31 3.74
CA ARG A 198 -12.09 20.37 3.22
C ARG A 198 -12.47 20.19 1.76
N VAL A 199 -11.75 19.35 1.00
CA VAL A 199 -12.11 19.13 -0.40
C VAL A 199 -13.28 18.15 -0.50
N ASP A 200 -14.23 18.45 -1.39
CA ASP A 200 -15.46 17.68 -1.55
C ASP A 200 -15.52 16.89 -2.87
N THR A 201 -14.61 17.19 -3.81
CA THR A 201 -14.57 16.50 -5.11
C THR A 201 -13.26 15.75 -5.31
N ALA A 202 -13.34 14.60 -6.00
CA ALA A 202 -12.18 13.82 -6.40
C ALA A 202 -11.18 14.65 -7.22
N LYS A 203 -11.68 15.55 -8.07
CA LYS A 203 -10.86 16.43 -8.90
C LYS A 203 -10.07 17.43 -8.06
N ASP A 204 -10.68 18.05 -7.05
CA ASP A 204 -9.99 19.01 -6.18
C ASP A 204 -8.96 18.29 -5.31
N CYS A 205 -9.29 17.08 -4.82
CA CYS A 205 -8.36 16.24 -4.10
C CYS A 205 -7.13 15.90 -4.97
N TYR A 206 -7.35 15.47 -6.20
CA TYR A 206 -6.29 15.20 -7.17
C TYR A 206 -5.41 16.44 -7.44
N CYS A 207 -6.03 17.61 -7.66
CA CYS A 207 -5.30 18.86 -7.87
C CYS A 207 -4.46 19.24 -6.65
N LEU A 208 -4.93 18.95 -5.46
CA LEU A 208 -4.21 19.19 -4.21
C LEU A 208 -2.97 18.28 -4.10
N ILE A 209 -3.14 16.98 -4.39
CA ILE A 209 -2.05 15.99 -4.41
C ILE A 209 -0.98 16.42 -5.43
N LYS A 210 -1.38 16.75 -6.65
CA LYS A 210 -0.46 17.16 -7.70
C LYS A 210 0.35 18.41 -7.34
N LYS A 211 -0.29 19.42 -6.75
CA LYS A 211 0.39 20.62 -6.25
C LYS A 211 1.36 20.33 -5.10
N TYR A 212 1.09 19.29 -4.31
CA TYR A 212 1.99 18.87 -3.25
C TYR A 212 3.26 18.25 -3.84
N GLU A 213 3.13 17.35 -4.82
CA GLU A 213 4.25 16.73 -5.53
C GLU A 213 5.15 17.76 -6.23
N GLU A 214 4.54 18.78 -6.87
CA GLU A 214 5.28 19.85 -7.57
C GLU A 214 6.13 20.72 -6.62
N LYS A 215 5.88 20.68 -5.32
CA LYS A 215 6.66 21.41 -4.31
C LYS A 215 7.79 20.58 -3.69
N GLU A 216 7.65 19.26 -3.72
CA GLU A 216 8.63 18.31 -3.17
C GLU A 216 9.74 17.96 -4.17
N ASN A 217 9.51 18.21 -5.49
CA ASN A 217 10.47 18.03 -6.57
C ASN A 217 11.22 19.35 -6.87
#